data_c304ecceb9b0c67eb8057c797aec304b
#
_entry.id   c304ecceb9b0c67eb8057c797aec304b
#
_cell.length_a   1.000
_cell.length_b   1.000
_cell.length_c   1.000
_cell.angle_alpha   90.00
_cell.angle_beta   90.00
_cell.angle_gamma   90.00
#
_symmetry.space_group_name_H-M   'P 1'
#
loop_
_entity.id
_entity.type
_entity.pdbx_description
1 polymer ?
#
loop_
_entity_poly.entity_id
_entity_poly.type
_entity_poly.pdbx_seq_one_letter_code
_entity_poly.pdbx_strand_id
1 'polypeptide(L)'
;MLFNLCQCTDPAVAGHLCAGGAGFVTALISTLAAGARTAPAAKLAGRVPQVDKVAVRIVTDNIVIQFVPNETRDGLTIERKSGNTKPDRPPRHMLNGEWGLAMHAQSFAGAEERNVLVDFGYTPEVLNNNLSILAIDPAVFDALVLSHGHYDHFGGMTGFLAAHKNALKKQMPFYVGGEDTFCIRRNPGGQFGALDRKAILDADLTLMMASEPALVADHAFTTGRIGQVSFEKPLLPTTEIVGIENGFGCFPEKMPPEKNTGAYIPDDFDHEIATIYNVKGRGLVVLTSCSHRGVVNAVRAAQAASGIDKVLAVIGGFHIVPPLGDDYINRTIEEFRAIDPTYLITAHCTGDRFYDLARAALGDKVIHSAVGTRFLFEGK
;
A
#
# COMPACT_ATOMS: atom_id res chain seq x y z
N MET A 1 10.61 18.45 41.80
CA MET A 1 11.89 17.89 42.19
C MET A 1 12.88 18.14 41.10
N LEU A 2 13.78 19.10 41.37
CA LEU A 2 14.86 19.51 40.45
C LEU A 2 15.97 18.45 40.51
N PHE A 3 16.53 18.07 39.41
CA PHE A 3 17.86 17.44 39.40
C PHE A 3 18.80 18.16 38.44
N ASN A 4 19.94 18.46 39.03
CA ASN A 4 21.00 19.33 38.60
C ASN A 4 21.79 18.88 37.37
N LEU A 5 22.18 19.88 36.60
CA LEU A 5 23.30 19.91 35.68
C LEU A 5 24.63 19.69 36.43
N CYS A 6 25.47 18.84 35.89
CA CYS A 6 26.89 18.79 36.24
C CYS A 6 27.71 19.21 35.01
N GLN A 7 28.22 20.44 35.03
CA GLN A 7 29.30 20.91 34.19
C GLN A 7 30.62 20.45 34.77
N CYS A 8 31.50 19.90 33.94
CA CYS A 8 32.92 19.84 34.22
C CYS A 8 33.68 20.60 33.17
N THR A 9 34.17 21.77 33.57
CA THR A 9 35.24 22.52 32.93
C THR A 9 36.58 22.09 33.55
N ASP A 10 37.58 21.79 32.74
CA ASP A 10 38.96 22.12 33.04
C ASP A 10 39.85 22.16 31.78
N PRO A 11 40.62 23.22 31.56
CA PRO A 11 41.51 23.38 30.42
C PRO A 11 42.96 23.22 30.87
N ALA A 12 43.79 22.66 30.07
CA ALA A 12 45.19 22.85 29.88
C ALA A 12 45.98 21.54 29.69
N VAL A 13 46.53 21.37 28.51
CA VAL A 13 47.98 21.25 28.32
C VAL A 13 48.28 21.51 26.83
N ALA A 14 49.15 22.50 26.63
CA ALA A 14 49.67 22.94 25.36
C ALA A 14 50.82 22.07 24.85
N GLY A 15 50.91 21.96 23.54
CA GLY A 15 52.19 21.97 22.82
C GLY A 15 52.81 20.63 22.47
N HIS A 16 52.80 20.28 21.20
CA HIS A 16 54.01 20.02 20.43
C HIS A 16 53.69 19.94 18.92
N LEU A 17 54.29 20.86 18.19
CA LEU A 17 54.37 20.82 16.73
C LEU A 17 55.27 19.66 16.29
N CYS A 18 54.84 18.89 15.30
CA CYS A 18 55.72 18.25 14.34
C CYS A 18 55.10 18.34 12.93
N ALA A 19 55.77 19.04 12.07
CA ALA A 19 55.53 19.13 10.64
C ALA A 19 55.92 17.83 9.93
N GLY A 20 55.13 17.39 8.95
CA GLY A 20 55.52 16.27 8.11
C GLY A 20 54.49 15.92 7.06
N GLY A 21 54.73 16.40 5.83
CA GLY A 21 54.40 15.68 4.60
C GLY A 21 52.97 15.73 4.08
N ALA A 22 52.69 16.69 3.20
CA ALA A 22 51.58 16.70 2.29
C ALA A 22 51.72 15.57 1.25
N GLY A 23 50.94 14.52 1.38
CA GLY A 23 50.71 13.54 0.33
C GLY A 23 49.24 13.62 -0.12
N PHE A 24 49.01 14.32 -1.25
CA PHE A 24 47.72 14.32 -1.92
C PHE A 24 47.49 12.93 -2.52
N VAL A 25 46.66 12.11 -1.88
CA VAL A 25 46.06 10.94 -2.51
C VAL A 25 44.72 11.38 -3.09
N THR A 26 44.73 11.67 -4.40
CA THR A 26 43.49 11.90 -5.18
C THR A 26 42.81 10.54 -5.34
N ALA A 27 41.88 10.22 -4.46
CA ALA A 27 41.00 9.10 -4.66
C ALA A 27 40.00 9.45 -5.76
N LEU A 28 40.21 8.89 -6.96
CA LEU A 28 39.20 8.88 -8.01
C LEU A 28 38.02 8.04 -7.50
N ILE A 29 36.96 8.73 -7.01
CA ILE A 29 35.68 8.13 -6.82
C ILE A 29 35.06 7.96 -8.20
N SER A 30 35.24 6.80 -8.81
CA SER A 30 34.47 6.39 -9.97
C SER A 30 33.04 6.14 -9.50
N THR A 31 32.17 7.14 -9.65
CA THR A 31 30.74 6.97 -9.56
C THR A 31 30.29 6.12 -10.75
N LEU A 32 30.23 4.81 -10.56
CA LEU A 32 29.42 3.93 -11.39
C LEU A 32 27.96 4.31 -11.12
N ALA A 33 27.45 5.28 -11.88
CA ALA A 33 26.03 5.43 -12.08
C ALA A 33 25.56 4.20 -12.86
N ALA A 34 25.18 3.15 -12.14
CA ALA A 34 24.39 2.08 -12.71
C ALA A 34 23.06 2.73 -13.14
N GLY A 35 22.96 3.10 -14.40
CA GLY A 35 21.72 3.53 -15.01
C GLY A 35 20.70 2.40 -14.81
N ALA A 36 19.74 2.62 -13.92
CA ALA A 36 18.59 1.75 -13.79
C ALA A 36 17.95 1.68 -15.19
N ARG A 37 18.15 0.56 -15.88
CA ARG A 37 17.41 0.26 -17.10
C ARG A 37 15.96 0.13 -16.66
N THR A 38 15.15 1.15 -16.96
CA THR A 38 13.70 1.04 -16.87
C THR A 38 13.29 -0.03 -17.88
N ALA A 39 13.05 -1.25 -17.40
CA ALA A 39 12.38 -2.24 -18.23
C ALA A 39 11.05 -1.63 -18.69
N PRO A 40 10.65 -1.80 -19.96
CA PRO A 40 9.35 -1.33 -20.40
C PRO A 40 8.29 -1.92 -19.48
N ALA A 41 7.34 -1.08 -19.02
CA ALA A 41 6.27 -1.53 -18.15
C ALA A 41 5.51 -2.67 -18.84
N ALA A 42 5.33 -3.78 -18.14
CA ALA A 42 4.64 -4.94 -18.67
C ALA A 42 3.16 -4.60 -18.92
N LYS A 43 2.59 -5.20 -19.96
CA LYS A 43 1.17 -5.08 -20.28
C LYS A 43 0.41 -6.30 -19.76
N LEU A 44 -0.84 -6.06 -19.35
CA LEU A 44 -1.77 -7.14 -19.03
C LEU A 44 -1.94 -8.04 -20.26
N ALA A 45 -1.76 -9.34 -20.07
CA ALA A 45 -2.04 -10.30 -21.12
C ALA A 45 -3.55 -10.40 -21.37
N GLY A 46 -3.96 -10.17 -22.60
CA GLY A 46 -5.37 -10.24 -23.01
C GLY A 46 -6.12 -8.91 -22.91
N ARG A 47 -7.45 -9.00 -22.78
CA ARG A 47 -8.34 -7.83 -22.73
C ARG A 47 -8.37 -7.26 -21.32
N VAL A 48 -8.21 -5.94 -21.18
CA VAL A 48 -8.43 -5.23 -19.92
C VAL A 48 -9.90 -5.36 -19.51
N PRO A 49 -10.20 -5.91 -18.31
CA PRO A 49 -11.57 -6.03 -17.86
C PRO A 49 -12.21 -4.65 -17.68
N GLN A 50 -13.52 -4.59 -17.85
CA GLN A 50 -14.29 -3.36 -17.68
C GLN A 50 -15.49 -3.65 -16.82
N VAL A 51 -15.75 -2.80 -15.83
CA VAL A 51 -16.88 -2.91 -14.90
C VAL A 51 -17.85 -1.75 -15.10
N ASP A 52 -19.14 -1.99 -14.89
CA ASP A 52 -20.15 -0.94 -14.91
C ASP A 52 -20.06 -0.06 -13.67
N LYS A 53 -19.67 -0.65 -12.53
CA LYS A 53 -19.42 0.07 -11.28
C LYS A 53 -18.47 -0.69 -10.36
N VAL A 54 -17.78 0.05 -9.50
CA VAL A 54 -16.99 -0.50 -8.40
C VAL A 54 -17.21 0.32 -7.13
N ALA A 55 -17.43 -0.37 -6.02
CA ALA A 55 -17.51 0.22 -4.70
C ALA A 55 -16.28 -0.20 -3.89
N VAL A 56 -15.54 0.76 -3.36
CA VAL A 56 -14.38 0.54 -2.49
C VAL A 56 -14.75 0.93 -1.07
N ARG A 57 -14.79 -0.02 -0.16
CA ARG A 57 -15.05 0.18 1.26
C ARG A 57 -13.73 0.14 2.03
N ILE A 58 -13.45 1.17 2.80
CA ILE A 58 -12.32 1.18 3.73
C ILE A 58 -12.71 0.37 4.96
N VAL A 59 -12.09 -0.79 5.14
CA VAL A 59 -12.38 -1.70 6.26
C VAL A 59 -11.50 -1.37 7.47
N THR A 60 -10.20 -1.13 7.23
CA THR A 60 -9.24 -0.71 8.26
C THR A 60 -8.48 0.50 7.76
N ASP A 61 -8.25 1.49 8.61
CA ASP A 61 -7.48 2.71 8.39
C ASP A 61 -7.15 3.32 9.75
N ASN A 62 -6.24 4.27 9.80
CA ASN A 62 -5.86 4.98 11.03
C ASN A 62 -6.84 6.10 11.43
N ILE A 63 -7.82 6.43 10.59
CA ILE A 63 -8.76 7.53 10.81
C ILE A 63 -10.18 7.00 11.01
N VAL A 64 -10.81 7.41 12.11
CA VAL A 64 -12.24 7.20 12.41
C VAL A 64 -12.92 8.55 12.47
N ILE A 65 -13.95 8.75 11.65
CA ILE A 65 -14.73 10.00 11.66
C ILE A 65 -16.21 9.72 11.92
N GLN A 66 -16.88 10.68 12.59
CA GLN A 66 -18.33 10.62 12.84
C GLN A 66 -18.99 11.94 12.40
N PHE A 67 -20.30 11.87 12.22
CA PHE A 67 -21.12 13.05 11.91
C PHE A 67 -20.80 13.75 10.59
N VAL A 68 -20.07 13.07 9.68
CA VAL A 68 -19.85 13.55 8.32
C VAL A 68 -20.92 12.96 7.41
N PRO A 69 -21.70 13.78 6.70
CA PRO A 69 -22.81 13.29 5.89
C PRO A 69 -22.32 12.46 4.68
N ASN A 70 -23.23 11.66 4.14
CA ASN A 70 -23.03 11.05 2.82
C ASN A 70 -23.03 12.16 1.76
N GLU A 71 -22.35 11.87 0.64
CA GLU A 71 -22.14 12.85 -0.42
C GLU A 71 -22.25 12.17 -1.78
N THR A 72 -22.79 12.90 -2.76
CA THR A 72 -22.83 12.46 -4.15
C THR A 72 -22.22 13.53 -5.05
N ARG A 73 -21.32 13.10 -5.92
CA ARG A 73 -20.62 13.91 -6.92
C ARG A 73 -20.78 13.27 -8.31
N ASP A 74 -20.19 13.85 -9.36
CA ASP A 74 -20.23 13.24 -10.71
C ASP A 74 -19.62 11.84 -10.72
N GLY A 75 -20.47 10.82 -10.79
CA GLY A 75 -20.09 9.41 -10.86
C GLY A 75 -19.43 8.84 -9.61
N LEU A 76 -19.53 9.53 -8.47
CA LEU A 76 -19.04 9.08 -7.16
C LEU A 76 -20.09 9.31 -6.09
N THR A 77 -20.50 8.24 -5.41
CA THR A 77 -21.28 8.30 -4.17
C THR A 77 -20.40 7.91 -2.98
N ILE A 78 -20.38 8.73 -1.94
CA ILE A 78 -19.60 8.52 -0.71
C ILE A 78 -20.58 8.22 0.42
N GLU A 79 -20.55 6.99 0.91
CA GLU A 79 -21.35 6.54 2.04
C GLU A 79 -20.46 6.35 3.26
N ARG A 80 -20.85 6.91 4.41
CA ARG A 80 -20.10 6.83 5.66
C ARG A 80 -20.84 6.01 6.69
N LYS A 81 -20.13 5.09 7.36
CA LYS A 81 -20.67 4.25 8.42
C LYS A 81 -19.66 4.24 9.59
N SER A 82 -20.13 4.54 10.77
CA SER A 82 -19.26 4.60 11.97
C SER A 82 -19.55 3.47 12.98
N GLY A 83 -20.70 2.80 12.89
CA GLY A 83 -21.06 1.72 13.80
C GLY A 83 -22.41 1.09 13.50
N ASN A 84 -22.79 0.12 14.32
CA ASN A 84 -24.11 -0.52 14.29
C ASN A 84 -25.02 0.15 15.32
N THR A 85 -25.99 0.93 14.85
CA THR A 85 -27.09 1.47 15.68
C THR A 85 -28.36 0.68 15.40
N LYS A 86 -28.88 0.00 16.45
CA LYS A 86 -30.24 -0.51 16.41
C LYS A 86 -31.11 0.46 17.22
N PRO A 87 -32.36 0.76 16.77
CA PRO A 87 -33.21 1.75 17.43
C PRO A 87 -33.52 1.45 18.91
N ASP A 88 -33.51 0.17 19.27
CA ASP A 88 -33.85 -0.34 20.60
C ASP A 88 -32.64 -0.63 21.50
N ARG A 89 -31.41 -0.45 21.00
CA ARG A 89 -30.18 -0.79 21.73
C ARG A 89 -29.05 0.16 21.43
N PRO A 90 -28.29 0.60 22.43
CA PRO A 90 -27.03 1.32 22.19
C PRO A 90 -26.07 0.46 21.33
N PRO A 91 -25.24 1.07 20.49
CA PRO A 91 -24.20 0.33 19.78
C PRO A 91 -23.30 -0.37 20.79
N ARG A 92 -23.11 -1.67 20.63
CA ARG A 92 -22.14 -2.41 21.46
C ARG A 92 -20.75 -2.40 20.87
N HIS A 93 -20.67 -2.23 19.55
CA HIS A 93 -19.44 -2.27 18.78
C HIS A 93 -19.40 -1.07 17.83
N MET A 94 -18.26 -0.42 17.81
CA MET A 94 -17.92 0.65 16.87
C MET A 94 -16.89 0.16 15.89
N LEU A 95 -16.80 0.80 14.73
CA LEU A 95 -15.66 0.66 13.85
C LEU A 95 -14.40 1.14 14.57
N ASN A 96 -13.34 0.38 14.49
CA ASN A 96 -12.05 0.68 15.10
C ASN A 96 -11.06 1.10 14.01
N GLY A 97 -10.26 2.14 14.32
CA GLY A 97 -9.08 2.49 13.53
C GLY A 97 -7.83 1.89 14.15
N GLU A 98 -6.84 1.63 13.31
CA GLU A 98 -5.49 1.23 13.71
C GLU A 98 -4.49 1.68 12.64
N TRP A 99 -3.18 1.63 12.96
CA TRP A 99 -2.17 1.86 11.96
C TRP A 99 -2.07 0.65 11.02
N GLY A 100 -2.91 0.65 9.97
CA GLY A 100 -2.99 -0.42 8.98
C GLY A 100 -4.08 -0.14 7.97
N LEU A 101 -4.01 -0.77 6.80
CA LEU A 101 -4.99 -0.59 5.74
C LEU A 101 -5.60 -1.93 5.32
N ALA A 102 -6.92 -1.95 5.14
CA ALA A 102 -7.64 -3.00 4.44
C ALA A 102 -8.82 -2.40 3.67
N MET A 103 -9.00 -2.83 2.42
CA MET A 103 -10.04 -2.34 1.53
C MET A 103 -10.85 -3.50 0.95
N HIS A 104 -12.18 -3.40 0.97
CA HIS A 104 -13.05 -4.30 0.26
C HIS A 104 -13.55 -3.63 -1.02
N ALA A 105 -13.23 -4.21 -2.16
CA ALA A 105 -13.69 -3.76 -3.46
C ALA A 105 -14.78 -4.71 -4.00
N GLN A 106 -15.98 -4.18 -4.22
CA GLN A 106 -17.13 -4.87 -4.79
C GLN A 106 -17.41 -4.28 -6.19
N SER A 107 -17.34 -5.09 -7.22
CA SER A 107 -17.45 -4.66 -8.62
C SER A 107 -18.57 -5.39 -9.37
N PHE A 108 -19.15 -4.73 -10.38
CA PHE A 108 -20.27 -5.25 -11.14
C PHE A 108 -20.02 -5.06 -12.65
N ALA A 109 -20.23 -6.13 -13.40
CA ALA A 109 -20.23 -6.11 -14.88
C ALA A 109 -21.48 -6.87 -15.36
N GLY A 110 -22.50 -6.13 -15.83
CA GLY A 110 -23.82 -6.69 -16.08
C GLY A 110 -24.43 -7.27 -14.80
N ALA A 111 -24.76 -8.57 -14.83
CA ALA A 111 -25.28 -9.29 -13.68
C ALA A 111 -24.19 -9.91 -12.78
N GLU A 112 -22.93 -9.87 -13.21
CA GLU A 112 -21.84 -10.45 -12.43
C GLU A 112 -21.36 -9.50 -11.36
N GLU A 113 -21.17 -10.05 -10.15
CA GLU A 113 -20.58 -9.39 -9.00
C GLU A 113 -19.28 -10.09 -8.62
N ARG A 114 -18.25 -9.31 -8.27
CA ARG A 114 -17.00 -9.81 -7.73
C ARG A 114 -16.58 -9.00 -6.52
N ASN A 115 -16.01 -9.70 -5.55
CA ASN A 115 -15.58 -9.15 -4.27
C ASN A 115 -14.11 -9.47 -4.03
N VAL A 116 -13.29 -8.45 -3.79
CA VAL A 116 -11.87 -8.57 -3.55
C VAL A 116 -11.52 -7.88 -2.24
N LEU A 117 -10.81 -8.58 -1.34
CA LEU A 117 -10.19 -7.95 -0.18
C LEU A 117 -8.74 -7.61 -0.53
N VAL A 118 -8.38 -6.34 -0.38
CA VAL A 118 -7.01 -5.83 -0.57
C VAL A 118 -6.47 -5.46 0.80
N ASP A 119 -5.40 -6.12 1.21
CA ASP A 119 -4.74 -6.03 2.50
C ASP A 119 -5.61 -6.44 3.72
N PHE A 120 -4.96 -6.55 4.90
CA PHE A 120 -5.55 -7.16 6.09
C PHE A 120 -5.40 -6.31 7.36
N GLY A 121 -4.87 -5.08 7.26
CA GLY A 121 -4.62 -4.23 8.42
C GLY A 121 -3.50 -4.74 9.32
N TYR A 122 -3.45 -4.19 10.54
CA TYR A 122 -2.42 -4.48 11.53
C TYR A 122 -2.80 -5.66 12.44
N THR A 123 -4.07 -5.71 12.91
CA THR A 123 -4.55 -6.74 13.81
C THR A 123 -5.78 -7.46 13.29
N PRO A 124 -5.90 -8.79 13.53
CA PRO A 124 -7.10 -9.54 13.14
C PRO A 124 -8.34 -9.11 13.93
N GLU A 125 -8.18 -8.61 15.14
CA GLU A 125 -9.26 -8.14 16.00
C GLU A 125 -9.97 -6.95 15.35
N VAL A 126 -9.23 -5.95 14.88
CA VAL A 126 -9.80 -4.77 14.21
C VAL A 126 -10.40 -5.15 12.87
N LEU A 127 -9.68 -5.92 12.06
CA LEU A 127 -10.19 -6.37 10.76
C LEU A 127 -11.52 -7.12 10.91
N ASN A 128 -11.58 -8.14 11.77
CA ASN A 128 -12.77 -8.98 11.95
C ASN A 128 -13.94 -8.20 12.59
N ASN A 129 -13.67 -7.32 13.57
CA ASN A 129 -14.67 -6.42 14.12
C ASN A 129 -15.30 -5.55 13.04
N ASN A 130 -14.46 -4.93 12.22
CA ASN A 130 -14.92 -4.00 11.20
C ASN A 130 -15.68 -4.73 10.07
N LEU A 131 -15.20 -5.86 9.59
CA LEU A 131 -15.94 -6.71 8.63
C LEU A 131 -17.35 -7.04 9.15
N SER A 132 -17.46 -7.46 10.41
CA SER A 132 -18.75 -7.78 11.06
C SER A 132 -19.69 -6.58 11.12
N ILE A 133 -19.21 -5.40 11.55
CA ILE A 133 -20.02 -4.18 11.65
C ILE A 133 -20.45 -3.67 10.27
N LEU A 134 -19.56 -3.80 9.27
CA LEU A 134 -19.82 -3.41 7.89
C LEU A 134 -20.72 -4.42 7.16
N ALA A 135 -21.02 -5.57 7.80
CA ALA A 135 -21.78 -6.68 7.23
C ALA A 135 -21.16 -7.22 5.94
N ILE A 136 -19.83 -7.33 5.93
CA ILE A 136 -19.08 -7.97 4.86
C ILE A 136 -18.82 -9.42 5.29
N ASP A 137 -19.48 -10.35 4.61
CA ASP A 137 -19.29 -11.78 4.84
C ASP A 137 -18.06 -12.28 4.09
N PRO A 138 -17.03 -12.85 4.76
CA PRO A 138 -15.87 -13.40 4.08
C PRO A 138 -16.18 -14.46 3.01
N ALA A 139 -17.33 -15.13 3.08
CA ALA A 139 -17.75 -16.10 2.06
C ALA A 139 -17.99 -15.50 0.67
N VAL A 140 -18.20 -14.17 0.58
CA VAL A 140 -18.42 -13.52 -0.73
C VAL A 140 -17.12 -13.28 -1.50
N PHE A 141 -15.95 -13.31 -0.86
CA PHE A 141 -14.69 -12.99 -1.53
C PHE A 141 -14.40 -13.95 -2.68
N ASP A 142 -13.94 -13.38 -3.80
CA ASP A 142 -13.51 -14.08 -5.01
C ASP A 142 -11.98 -14.10 -5.13
N ALA A 143 -11.31 -13.16 -4.49
CA ALA A 143 -9.86 -13.09 -4.43
C ALA A 143 -9.40 -12.28 -3.20
N LEU A 144 -8.18 -12.57 -2.75
CA LEU A 144 -7.43 -11.79 -1.79
C LEU A 144 -6.19 -11.22 -2.47
N VAL A 145 -5.82 -9.98 -2.15
CA VAL A 145 -4.62 -9.34 -2.66
C VAL A 145 -3.84 -8.75 -1.49
N LEU A 146 -2.55 -9.04 -1.40
CA LEU A 146 -1.64 -8.32 -0.53
C LEU A 146 -0.77 -7.40 -1.38
N SER A 147 -0.82 -6.11 -1.08
CA SER A 147 -0.13 -5.06 -1.84
C SER A 147 1.39 -5.15 -1.68
N HIS A 148 1.87 -5.37 -0.46
CA HIS A 148 3.28 -5.47 -0.13
C HIS A 148 3.52 -6.12 1.24
N GLY A 149 4.77 -6.46 1.57
CA GLY A 149 5.14 -7.26 2.73
C GLY A 149 5.39 -6.49 4.03
N HIS A 150 4.65 -5.41 4.31
CA HIS A 150 4.70 -4.72 5.59
C HIS A 150 3.62 -5.20 6.55
N TYR A 151 3.95 -5.18 7.87
CA TYR A 151 3.11 -5.76 8.91
C TYR A 151 1.72 -5.12 9.00
N ASP A 152 1.63 -3.83 8.82
CA ASP A 152 0.38 -3.06 8.84
C ASP A 152 -0.54 -3.32 7.63
N HIS A 153 -0.13 -4.21 6.74
CA HIS A 153 -0.94 -4.73 5.62
C HIS A 153 -1.20 -6.24 5.72
N PHE A 154 -0.30 -7.02 6.33
CA PHE A 154 -0.50 -8.46 6.47
C PHE A 154 -0.77 -8.92 7.92
N GLY A 155 -0.58 -8.08 8.94
CA GLY A 155 -0.64 -8.48 10.34
C GLY A 155 -1.97 -9.12 10.75
N GLY A 156 -3.08 -8.63 10.20
CA GLY A 156 -4.40 -9.22 10.43
C GLY A 156 -4.67 -10.55 9.70
N MET A 157 -3.85 -10.90 8.68
CA MET A 157 -4.12 -12.02 7.77
C MET A 157 -4.24 -13.37 8.47
N THR A 158 -3.27 -13.74 9.29
CA THR A 158 -3.24 -15.06 9.92
C THR A 158 -4.46 -15.29 10.80
N GLY A 159 -4.86 -14.28 11.60
CA GLY A 159 -6.06 -14.36 12.43
C GLY A 159 -7.35 -14.30 11.60
N PHE A 160 -7.39 -13.54 10.52
CA PHE A 160 -8.50 -13.55 9.57
C PHE A 160 -8.68 -14.94 8.94
N LEU A 161 -7.62 -15.57 8.44
CA LEU A 161 -7.67 -16.91 7.86
C LEU A 161 -8.08 -17.94 8.92
N ALA A 162 -7.54 -17.87 10.14
CA ALA A 162 -7.92 -18.76 11.23
C ALA A 162 -9.43 -18.70 11.55
N ALA A 163 -10.01 -17.50 11.53
CA ALA A 163 -11.42 -17.28 11.81
C ALA A 163 -12.35 -17.70 10.65
N HIS A 164 -11.92 -17.53 9.40
CA HIS A 164 -12.82 -17.57 8.25
C HIS A 164 -12.49 -18.64 7.20
N LYS A 165 -11.39 -19.41 7.31
CA LYS A 165 -10.97 -20.41 6.30
C LYS A 165 -12.06 -21.39 5.86
N ASN A 166 -13.03 -21.69 6.74
CA ASN A 166 -14.13 -22.60 6.41
C ASN A 166 -15.25 -21.92 5.62
N ALA A 167 -15.31 -20.58 5.64
CA ALA A 167 -16.27 -19.79 4.87
C ALA A 167 -15.69 -19.36 3.51
N LEU A 168 -14.37 -19.24 3.42
CA LEU A 168 -13.70 -18.85 2.17
C LEU A 168 -13.89 -19.91 1.09
N LYS A 169 -13.95 -19.47 -0.16
CA LYS A 169 -14.03 -20.34 -1.33
C LYS A 169 -12.77 -21.19 -1.44
N LYS A 170 -12.93 -22.47 -1.74
CA LYS A 170 -11.81 -23.37 -1.98
C LYS A 170 -10.98 -22.93 -3.18
N GLN A 171 -9.65 -23.09 -3.09
CA GLN A 171 -8.71 -22.71 -4.14
C GLN A 171 -8.82 -21.22 -4.56
N MET A 172 -9.41 -20.37 -3.71
CA MET A 172 -9.53 -18.95 -4.00
C MET A 172 -8.14 -18.34 -4.19
N PRO A 173 -7.91 -17.51 -5.23
CA PRO A 173 -6.60 -16.91 -5.47
C PRO A 173 -6.23 -15.87 -4.41
N PHE A 174 -4.98 -15.96 -3.94
CA PHE A 174 -4.32 -15.00 -3.07
C PHE A 174 -3.12 -14.40 -3.81
N TYR A 175 -3.22 -13.14 -4.20
CA TYR A 175 -2.20 -12.46 -5.00
C TYR A 175 -1.18 -11.74 -4.13
N VAL A 176 0.11 -11.88 -4.50
CA VAL A 176 1.25 -11.14 -3.94
C VAL A 176 2.18 -10.71 -5.09
N GLY A 177 2.94 -9.66 -4.91
CA GLY A 177 3.78 -9.10 -5.98
C GLY A 177 5.00 -9.93 -6.39
N GLY A 178 5.32 -10.98 -5.63
CA GLY A 178 6.43 -11.89 -5.91
C GLY A 178 6.97 -12.56 -4.65
N GLU A 179 8.05 -13.34 -4.81
CA GLU A 179 8.68 -14.05 -3.68
C GLU A 179 9.18 -13.10 -2.60
N ASP A 180 9.65 -11.94 -3.00
CA ASP A 180 10.13 -10.86 -2.15
C ASP A 180 9.11 -10.43 -1.06
N THR A 181 7.79 -10.51 -1.34
CA THR A 181 6.73 -10.25 -0.35
C THR A 181 6.91 -11.05 0.95
N PHE A 182 7.52 -12.22 0.87
CA PHE A 182 7.73 -13.12 2.01
C PHE A 182 9.05 -12.89 2.75
N CYS A 183 9.96 -12.05 2.27
CA CYS A 183 11.23 -11.83 2.95
C CYS A 183 11.02 -11.24 4.34
N ILE A 184 11.92 -11.61 5.27
CA ILE A 184 11.87 -11.11 6.66
C ILE A 184 12.33 -9.66 6.67
N ARG A 185 11.54 -8.79 7.31
CA ARG A 185 11.75 -7.35 7.32
C ARG A 185 11.97 -6.81 8.72
N ARG A 186 12.74 -5.73 8.81
CA ARG A 186 12.92 -4.93 10.01
C ARG A 186 12.97 -3.44 9.68
N ASN A 187 12.59 -2.63 10.66
CA ASN A 187 12.81 -1.19 10.70
C ASN A 187 13.77 -0.84 11.85
N PRO A 188 14.08 0.45 12.10
CA PRO A 188 14.91 0.84 13.25
C PRO A 188 14.39 0.37 14.62
N GLY A 189 13.08 0.11 14.75
CA GLY A 189 12.45 -0.40 15.97
C GLY A 189 12.60 -1.90 16.20
N GLY A 190 13.04 -2.66 15.19
CA GLY A 190 13.25 -4.11 15.27
C GLY A 190 12.69 -4.89 14.08
N GLN A 191 12.78 -6.21 14.19
CA GLN A 191 12.20 -7.13 13.21
C GLN A 191 10.67 -7.18 13.40
N PHE A 192 9.90 -7.08 12.33
CA PHE A 192 8.45 -7.22 12.35
C PHE A 192 7.92 -8.46 11.59
N GLY A 193 8.84 -9.36 11.22
CA GLY A 193 8.50 -10.68 10.70
C GLY A 193 8.29 -10.72 9.19
N ALA A 194 7.54 -11.70 8.78
CA ALA A 194 7.22 -11.99 7.38
C ALA A 194 5.82 -12.58 7.25
N LEU A 195 5.28 -12.52 6.04
CA LEU A 195 4.00 -13.12 5.69
C LEU A 195 4.02 -14.64 5.90
N ASP A 196 3.00 -15.18 6.58
CA ASP A 196 2.86 -16.62 6.86
C ASP A 196 2.32 -17.39 5.64
N ARG A 197 3.25 -17.92 4.85
CA ARG A 197 2.94 -18.76 3.67
C ARG A 197 2.15 -20.01 4.07
N LYS A 198 2.47 -20.60 5.24
CA LYS A 198 1.80 -21.80 5.70
C LYS A 198 0.33 -21.52 6.01
N ALA A 199 0.00 -20.41 6.64
CA ALA A 199 -1.39 -20.03 6.91
C ALA A 199 -2.21 -19.89 5.62
N ILE A 200 -1.63 -19.37 4.54
CA ILE A 200 -2.27 -19.27 3.22
C ILE A 200 -2.59 -20.67 2.67
N LEU A 201 -1.62 -21.58 2.71
CA LEU A 201 -1.79 -22.95 2.21
C LEU A 201 -2.77 -23.76 3.08
N ASP A 202 -2.71 -23.63 4.40
CA ASP A 202 -3.62 -24.30 5.34
C ASP A 202 -5.07 -23.80 5.22
N ALA A 203 -5.29 -22.63 4.65
CA ALA A 203 -6.60 -22.09 4.32
C ALA A 203 -7.14 -22.56 2.96
N ASP A 204 -6.42 -23.47 2.27
CA ASP A 204 -6.75 -23.99 0.93
C ASP A 204 -6.89 -22.86 -0.11
N LEU A 205 -5.98 -21.86 -0.06
CA LEU A 205 -5.89 -20.76 -1.01
C LEU A 205 -4.81 -21.05 -2.08
N THR A 206 -5.02 -20.53 -3.28
CA THR A 206 -4.05 -20.62 -4.37
C THR A 206 -3.18 -19.38 -4.39
N LEU A 207 -1.89 -19.54 -4.04
CA LEU A 207 -0.93 -18.44 -4.06
C LEU A 207 -0.56 -18.05 -5.51
N MET A 208 -0.81 -16.79 -5.85
CA MET A 208 -0.57 -16.20 -7.16
C MET A 208 0.55 -15.17 -7.10
N MET A 209 1.67 -15.43 -7.76
CA MET A 209 2.79 -14.48 -7.88
C MET A 209 2.52 -13.50 -9.02
N ALA A 210 2.17 -12.25 -8.69
CA ALA A 210 1.76 -11.21 -9.61
C ALA A 210 2.89 -10.18 -9.84
N SER A 211 4.12 -10.64 -10.10
CA SER A 211 5.23 -9.78 -10.52
C SER A 211 5.02 -9.13 -11.88
N GLU A 212 4.18 -9.73 -12.71
CA GLU A 212 3.64 -9.19 -13.94
C GLU A 212 2.16 -8.85 -13.75
N PRO A 213 1.57 -7.94 -14.57
CA PRO A 213 0.14 -7.64 -14.51
C PRO A 213 -0.71 -8.90 -14.65
N ALA A 214 -1.60 -9.13 -13.68
CA ALA A 214 -2.44 -10.32 -13.62
C ALA A 214 -3.91 -9.94 -13.43
N LEU A 215 -4.82 -10.69 -14.06
CA LEU A 215 -6.25 -10.58 -13.83
C LEU A 215 -6.60 -10.99 -12.40
N VAL A 216 -7.51 -10.24 -11.76
CA VAL A 216 -8.02 -10.51 -10.42
C VAL A 216 -9.53 -10.64 -10.49
N ALA A 217 -10.05 -11.83 -10.18
CA ALA A 217 -11.49 -12.13 -10.17
C ALA A 217 -12.24 -11.63 -11.42
N ASP A 218 -11.61 -11.68 -12.60
CA ASP A 218 -12.14 -11.28 -13.92
C ASP A 218 -12.56 -9.81 -14.06
N HIS A 219 -12.64 -9.03 -12.97
CA HIS A 219 -13.13 -7.65 -12.96
C HIS A 219 -12.03 -6.62 -12.69
N ALA A 220 -10.90 -7.04 -12.14
CA ALA A 220 -9.76 -6.20 -11.81
C ALA A 220 -8.47 -6.76 -12.38
N PHE A 221 -7.38 -6.02 -12.23
CA PHE A 221 -6.02 -6.50 -12.52
C PHE A 221 -5.01 -5.84 -11.58
N THR A 222 -3.83 -6.46 -11.46
CA THR A 222 -2.71 -5.87 -10.73
C THR A 222 -1.79 -5.11 -11.68
N THR A 223 -1.02 -4.16 -11.15
CA THR A 223 0.04 -3.50 -11.93
C THR A 223 1.17 -4.43 -12.33
N GLY A 224 1.34 -5.57 -11.63
CA GLY A 224 2.65 -6.19 -11.56
C GLY A 224 3.64 -5.27 -10.85
N ARG A 225 4.92 -5.52 -11.03
CA ARG A 225 6.02 -4.71 -10.49
C ARG A 225 5.89 -3.24 -10.90
N ILE A 226 5.91 -2.34 -9.92
CA ILE A 226 5.82 -0.89 -10.16
C ILE A 226 7.21 -0.36 -10.52
N GLY A 227 7.38 0.11 -11.76
CA GLY A 227 8.62 0.74 -12.24
C GLY A 227 8.83 2.13 -11.66
N GLN A 228 10.09 2.57 -11.54
CA GLN A 228 10.43 3.92 -11.11
C GLN A 228 10.58 4.84 -12.34
N VAL A 229 9.47 5.39 -12.82
CA VAL A 229 9.40 6.22 -14.03
C VAL A 229 9.20 7.71 -13.73
N SER A 230 8.86 8.06 -12.49
CA SER A 230 8.78 9.44 -11.99
C SER A 230 10.02 9.81 -11.17
N PHE A 231 9.97 10.98 -10.55
CA PHE A 231 11.02 11.41 -9.61
C PHE A 231 10.98 10.67 -8.26
N GLU A 232 9.87 10.03 -7.95
CA GLU A 232 9.65 9.34 -6.69
C GLU A 232 10.54 8.11 -6.56
N LYS A 233 11.02 7.87 -5.35
CA LYS A 233 11.86 6.72 -5.01
C LYS A 233 11.44 6.18 -3.65
N PRO A 234 11.65 4.89 -3.37
CA PRO A 234 11.39 4.33 -2.06
C PRO A 234 12.10 5.11 -0.97
N LEU A 235 11.37 5.46 0.09
CA LEU A 235 11.98 5.81 1.36
C LEU A 235 12.46 4.51 2.01
N LEU A 236 13.71 4.49 2.47
CA LEU A 236 14.38 3.26 2.92
C LEU A 236 14.52 3.14 4.44
N PRO A 237 13.44 3.24 5.25
CA PRO A 237 13.56 2.94 6.67
C PRO A 237 13.53 1.44 6.94
N THR A 238 13.12 0.64 5.96
CA THR A 238 12.96 -0.81 6.04
C THR A 238 14.10 -1.52 5.35
N THR A 239 14.56 -2.60 5.97
CA THR A 239 15.53 -3.53 5.38
C THR A 239 14.95 -4.94 5.38
N GLU A 240 15.38 -5.76 4.43
CA GLU A 240 14.96 -7.15 4.29
C GLU A 240 16.15 -8.10 4.26
N ILE A 241 15.91 -9.37 4.59
CA ILE A 241 16.89 -10.45 4.43
C ILE A 241 16.27 -11.59 3.63
N VAL A 242 17.01 -12.07 2.63
CA VAL A 242 16.66 -13.24 1.84
C VAL A 242 17.05 -14.50 2.62
N GLY A 243 16.07 -15.34 2.90
CA GLY A 243 16.26 -16.60 3.62
C GLY A 243 15.02 -17.04 4.38
N ILE A 244 15.12 -18.22 4.98
CA ILE A 244 14.08 -18.80 5.83
C ILE A 244 14.60 -18.87 7.26
N GLU A 245 13.85 -18.29 8.20
CA GLU A 245 14.10 -18.36 9.63
C GLU A 245 12.81 -18.83 10.34
N ASN A 246 12.90 -19.91 11.11
CA ASN A 246 11.77 -20.49 11.87
C ASN A 246 10.50 -20.77 11.00
N GLY A 247 10.68 -21.10 9.72
CA GLY A 247 9.59 -21.38 8.78
C GLY A 247 9.00 -20.15 8.08
N PHE A 248 9.48 -18.96 8.40
CA PHE A 248 9.12 -17.70 7.75
C PHE A 248 10.22 -17.21 6.82
N GLY A 249 9.86 -16.43 5.82
CA GLY A 249 10.80 -15.81 4.90
C GLY A 249 10.57 -16.17 3.43
N CYS A 250 11.49 -15.70 2.60
CA CYS A 250 11.49 -15.92 1.15
C CYS A 250 12.55 -16.97 0.75
N PHE A 251 12.26 -17.72 -0.30
CA PHE A 251 13.14 -18.78 -0.81
C PHE A 251 14.30 -18.19 -1.60
N PRO A 252 15.58 -18.39 -1.17
CA PRO A 252 16.73 -17.79 -1.85
C PRO A 252 16.84 -18.14 -3.33
N GLU A 253 16.46 -19.36 -3.71
CA GLU A 253 16.49 -19.84 -5.09
C GLU A 253 15.46 -19.18 -6.02
N LYS A 254 14.48 -18.46 -5.44
CA LYS A 254 13.46 -17.69 -6.18
C LYS A 254 13.72 -16.20 -6.19
N MET A 255 14.79 -15.77 -5.51
CA MET A 255 15.17 -14.36 -5.42
C MET A 255 16.29 -14.03 -6.41
N PRO A 256 16.36 -12.75 -6.86
CA PRO A 256 17.50 -12.30 -7.64
C PRO A 256 18.82 -12.54 -6.90
N PRO A 257 19.86 -13.09 -7.54
CA PRO A 257 21.13 -13.42 -6.87
C PRO A 257 21.77 -12.25 -6.14
N GLU A 258 21.62 -11.03 -6.65
CA GLU A 258 22.14 -9.80 -6.06
C GLU A 258 21.49 -9.43 -4.72
N LYS A 259 20.28 -9.91 -4.43
CA LYS A 259 19.60 -9.75 -3.15
C LYS A 259 20.00 -10.80 -2.12
N ASN A 260 20.53 -11.95 -2.55
CA ASN A 260 20.90 -13.06 -1.66
C ASN A 260 22.30 -12.86 -1.05
N THR A 261 22.46 -11.83 -0.24
CA THR A 261 23.76 -11.45 0.35
C THR A 261 24.07 -12.11 1.68
N GLY A 262 23.11 -12.80 2.30
CA GLY A 262 23.20 -13.33 3.67
C GLY A 262 23.16 -12.25 4.76
N ALA A 263 22.83 -11.00 4.41
CA ALA A 263 22.71 -9.86 5.33
C ALA A 263 21.45 -9.07 5.03
N TYR A 264 21.04 -8.22 5.97
CA TYR A 264 19.96 -7.26 5.73
C TYR A 264 20.39 -6.21 4.72
N ILE A 265 19.58 -6.05 3.66
CA ILE A 265 19.74 -5.06 2.60
C ILE A 265 18.57 -4.07 2.63
N PRO A 266 18.71 -2.86 2.04
CA PRO A 266 17.59 -1.95 1.87
C PRO A 266 16.44 -2.62 1.13
N ASP A 267 15.20 -2.46 1.64
CA ASP A 267 13.99 -2.94 0.96
C ASP A 267 13.69 -2.01 -0.24
N ASP A 268 13.73 -2.52 -1.44
CA ASP A 268 13.44 -1.76 -2.67
C ASP A 268 11.97 -1.80 -3.09
N PHE A 269 11.15 -2.55 -2.33
CA PHE A 269 9.71 -2.72 -2.57
C PHE A 269 9.37 -3.25 -3.97
N ASP A 270 10.25 -4.03 -4.57
CA ASP A 270 10.04 -4.55 -5.92
C ASP A 270 8.81 -5.46 -6.03
N HIS A 271 8.34 -5.97 -4.90
CA HIS A 271 7.12 -6.75 -4.70
C HIS A 271 5.85 -5.90 -4.51
N GLU A 272 5.94 -4.57 -4.47
CA GLU A 272 4.74 -3.74 -4.31
C GLU A 272 3.88 -3.74 -5.57
N ILE A 273 2.58 -3.98 -5.40
CA ILE A 273 1.58 -3.98 -6.47
C ILE A 273 0.39 -3.11 -6.09
N ALA A 274 -0.27 -2.54 -7.10
CA ALA A 274 -1.58 -1.89 -6.95
C ALA A 274 -2.68 -2.74 -7.62
N THR A 275 -3.93 -2.60 -7.15
CA THR A 275 -5.11 -3.25 -7.72
C THR A 275 -5.94 -2.24 -8.49
N ILE A 276 -6.36 -2.55 -9.72
CA ILE A 276 -6.94 -1.60 -10.65
C ILE A 276 -8.28 -2.10 -11.18
N TYR A 277 -9.25 -1.19 -11.25
CA TYR A 277 -10.53 -1.37 -11.91
C TYR A 277 -10.64 -0.37 -13.07
N ASN A 278 -11.17 -0.82 -14.23
CA ASN A 278 -11.50 0.06 -15.35
C ASN A 278 -13.01 0.27 -15.37
N VAL A 279 -13.46 1.45 -14.94
CA VAL A 279 -14.89 1.81 -14.91
C VAL A 279 -15.32 2.32 -16.26
N LYS A 280 -16.37 1.72 -16.83
CA LYS A 280 -16.90 1.97 -18.16
C LYS A 280 -17.12 3.47 -18.43
N GLY A 281 -16.46 3.99 -19.49
CA GLY A 281 -16.54 5.38 -19.90
C GLY A 281 -15.90 6.41 -18.95
N ARG A 282 -15.36 5.95 -17.79
CA ARG A 282 -14.80 6.83 -16.76
C ARG A 282 -13.27 6.71 -16.61
N GLY A 283 -12.68 5.53 -16.82
CA GLY A 283 -11.25 5.27 -16.68
C GLY A 283 -10.89 4.45 -15.43
N LEU A 284 -9.63 4.52 -15.03
CA LEU A 284 -9.05 3.67 -14.00
C LEU A 284 -9.39 4.15 -12.59
N VAL A 285 -9.75 3.22 -11.70
CA VAL A 285 -9.71 3.36 -10.25
C VAL A 285 -8.51 2.56 -9.77
N VAL A 286 -7.51 3.24 -9.23
CA VAL A 286 -6.23 2.68 -8.78
C VAL A 286 -6.24 2.57 -7.26
N LEU A 287 -6.23 1.35 -6.74
CA LEU A 287 -6.13 1.08 -5.31
C LEU A 287 -4.65 0.89 -4.97
N THR A 288 -4.07 1.89 -4.34
CA THR A 288 -2.73 1.81 -3.76
C THR A 288 -2.84 1.47 -2.28
N SER A 289 -1.77 1.01 -1.66
CA SER A 289 -1.82 0.75 -0.20
C SER A 289 -0.87 1.68 0.55
N CYS A 290 0.43 1.58 0.30
CA CYS A 290 1.41 2.55 0.81
C CYS A 290 2.06 3.38 -0.28
N SER A 291 2.21 2.84 -1.48
CA SER A 291 2.93 3.51 -2.58
C SER A 291 4.41 3.77 -2.24
N HIS A 292 5.11 2.79 -1.66
CA HIS A 292 6.53 2.92 -1.34
C HIS A 292 7.39 3.18 -2.57
N ARG A 293 6.98 2.64 -3.73
CA ARG A 293 7.64 2.94 -5.02
C ARG A 293 7.17 4.24 -5.66
N GLY A 294 6.32 4.99 -4.96
CA GLY A 294 5.75 6.26 -5.40
C GLY A 294 4.35 6.12 -5.98
N VAL A 295 3.44 6.99 -5.54
CA VAL A 295 2.04 6.97 -5.98
C VAL A 295 1.89 7.32 -7.47
N VAL A 296 2.71 8.24 -7.98
CA VAL A 296 2.75 8.59 -9.41
C VAL A 296 3.24 7.39 -10.21
N ASN A 297 4.27 6.68 -9.73
CA ASN A 297 4.76 5.46 -10.37
C ASN A 297 3.70 4.37 -10.41
N ALA A 298 2.90 4.19 -9.34
CA ALA A 298 1.80 3.23 -9.30
C ALA A 298 0.72 3.56 -10.34
N VAL A 299 0.34 4.84 -10.47
CA VAL A 299 -0.61 5.29 -11.50
C VAL A 299 -0.05 5.07 -12.90
N ARG A 300 1.22 5.42 -13.15
CA ARG A 300 1.87 5.19 -14.46
C ARG A 300 1.97 3.70 -14.80
N ALA A 301 2.23 2.82 -13.80
CA ALA A 301 2.20 1.38 -13.99
C ALA A 301 0.80 0.88 -14.37
N ALA A 302 -0.27 1.39 -13.73
CA ALA A 302 -1.65 1.06 -14.07
C ALA A 302 -2.02 1.49 -15.50
N GLN A 303 -1.62 2.70 -15.91
CA GLN A 303 -1.80 3.19 -17.28
C GLN A 303 -1.05 2.32 -18.31
N ALA A 304 0.20 1.98 -18.03
CA ALA A 304 1.02 1.15 -18.91
C ALA A 304 0.50 -0.28 -19.03
N ALA A 305 0.08 -0.90 -17.92
CA ALA A 305 -0.48 -2.24 -17.90
C ALA A 305 -1.78 -2.35 -18.70
N SER A 306 -2.61 -1.31 -18.67
CA SER A 306 -3.93 -1.31 -19.32
C SER A 306 -3.96 -0.65 -20.70
N GLY A 307 -3.03 0.27 -20.99
CA GLY A 307 -3.11 1.16 -22.15
C GLY A 307 -4.22 2.21 -22.04
N ILE A 308 -4.72 2.48 -20.81
CA ILE A 308 -5.79 3.46 -20.54
C ILE A 308 -5.16 4.64 -19.78
N ASP A 309 -5.18 5.83 -20.40
CA ASP A 309 -4.58 7.03 -19.79
C ASP A 309 -5.48 7.69 -18.76
N LYS A 310 -6.80 7.58 -18.93
CA LYS A 310 -7.78 8.26 -18.09
C LYS A 310 -7.85 7.63 -16.70
N VAL A 311 -7.66 8.45 -15.65
CA VAL A 311 -7.74 8.05 -14.25
C VAL A 311 -8.98 8.66 -13.60
N LEU A 312 -9.89 7.81 -13.13
CA LEU A 312 -11.07 8.24 -12.39
C LEU A 312 -10.72 8.52 -10.92
N ALA A 313 -10.02 7.60 -10.27
CA ALA A 313 -9.64 7.79 -8.88
C ALA A 313 -8.32 7.11 -8.54
N VAL A 314 -7.59 7.69 -7.58
CA VAL A 314 -6.48 7.06 -6.88
C VAL A 314 -6.85 7.00 -5.40
N ILE A 315 -6.84 5.81 -4.80
CA ILE A 315 -7.31 5.56 -3.43
C ILE A 315 -6.22 4.83 -2.65
N GLY A 316 -5.88 5.31 -1.46
CA GLY A 316 -4.99 4.63 -0.53
C GLY A 316 -3.95 5.53 0.11
N GLY A 317 -2.90 4.94 0.64
CA GLY A 317 -1.72 5.61 1.19
C GLY A 317 -0.76 6.02 0.08
N PHE A 318 -0.17 7.21 0.24
CA PHE A 318 0.79 7.77 -0.72
C PHE A 318 2.21 7.86 -0.15
N HIS A 319 2.39 7.43 1.08
CA HIS A 319 3.65 7.41 1.85
C HIS A 319 4.42 8.75 1.81
N ILE A 320 3.70 9.87 1.76
CA ILE A 320 4.28 11.21 1.73
C ILE A 320 4.32 11.76 3.16
N VAL A 321 5.25 11.23 3.93
CA VAL A 321 5.45 11.50 5.36
C VAL A 321 6.87 12.02 5.60
N PRO A 322 7.17 12.61 6.79
CA PRO A 322 8.55 13.01 7.10
C PRO A 322 9.55 11.85 6.88
N PRO A 323 10.75 12.13 6.31
CA PRO A 323 11.35 13.46 6.14
C PRO A 323 11.01 14.18 4.82
N LEU A 324 10.02 13.73 4.04
CA LEU A 324 9.61 14.38 2.80
C LEU A 324 8.99 15.76 3.11
N GLY A 325 9.56 16.79 2.51
CA GLY A 325 9.13 18.18 2.70
C GLY A 325 8.20 18.69 1.59
N ASP A 326 7.83 19.97 1.71
CA ASP A 326 6.89 20.64 0.80
C ASP A 326 7.33 20.59 -0.68
N ASP A 327 8.62 20.61 -0.96
CA ASP A 327 9.12 20.50 -2.35
C ASP A 327 8.74 19.16 -3.00
N TYR A 328 8.87 18.06 -2.25
CA TYR A 328 8.44 16.76 -2.72
C TYR A 328 6.93 16.70 -2.91
N ILE A 329 6.18 17.21 -1.93
CA ILE A 329 4.71 17.29 -1.98
C ILE A 329 4.26 18.09 -3.21
N ASN A 330 4.83 19.26 -3.43
CA ASN A 330 4.47 20.12 -4.56
C ASN A 330 4.79 19.46 -5.91
N ARG A 331 5.91 18.75 -6.02
CA ARG A 331 6.21 17.97 -7.24
C ARG A 331 5.19 16.87 -7.48
N THR A 332 4.77 16.15 -6.44
CA THR A 332 3.72 15.13 -6.57
C THR A 332 2.38 15.74 -6.99
N ILE A 333 2.04 16.92 -6.46
CA ILE A 333 0.84 17.66 -6.86
C ILE A 333 0.91 18.07 -8.35
N GLU A 334 2.06 18.53 -8.85
CA GLU A 334 2.24 18.86 -10.27
C GLU A 334 2.10 17.62 -11.17
N GLU A 335 2.64 16.46 -10.76
CA GLU A 335 2.41 15.22 -11.48
C GLU A 335 0.90 14.85 -11.52
N PHE A 336 0.18 15.04 -10.42
CA PHE A 336 -1.26 14.83 -10.40
C PHE A 336 -2.04 15.83 -11.24
N ARG A 337 -1.56 17.07 -11.40
CA ARG A 337 -2.14 18.01 -12.38
C ARG A 337 -1.98 17.51 -13.81
N ALA A 338 -0.82 16.92 -14.13
CA ALA A 338 -0.54 16.37 -15.45
C ALA A 338 -1.31 15.07 -15.74
N ILE A 339 -1.54 14.22 -14.74
CA ILE A 339 -2.35 12.99 -14.84
C ILE A 339 -3.83 13.33 -14.91
N ASP A 340 -4.26 14.40 -14.23
CA ASP A 340 -5.63 14.89 -14.09
C ASP A 340 -6.64 13.82 -13.62
N PRO A 341 -6.40 13.11 -12.50
CA PRO A 341 -7.39 12.21 -11.94
C PRO A 341 -8.65 13.00 -11.55
N THR A 342 -9.82 12.37 -11.67
CA THR A 342 -11.06 13.01 -11.23
C THR A 342 -11.08 13.12 -9.71
N TYR A 343 -10.57 12.09 -8.99
CA TYR A 343 -10.52 12.05 -7.52
C TYR A 343 -9.17 11.53 -7.01
N LEU A 344 -8.68 12.16 -5.93
CA LEU A 344 -7.57 11.70 -5.10
C LEU A 344 -8.12 11.44 -3.70
N ILE A 345 -8.14 10.18 -3.28
CA ILE A 345 -8.73 9.75 -2.01
C ILE A 345 -7.59 9.27 -1.12
N THR A 346 -7.17 10.15 -0.22
CA THR A 346 -6.04 9.90 0.69
C THR A 346 -6.46 9.07 1.89
N ALA A 347 -5.64 8.09 2.26
CA ALA A 347 -5.84 7.19 3.38
C ALA A 347 -4.49 6.87 4.05
N HIS A 348 -4.51 6.20 5.17
CA HIS A 348 -3.43 5.50 5.84
C HIS A 348 -2.14 6.35 5.99
N CYS A 349 -1.06 5.97 5.31
CA CYS A 349 0.25 6.63 5.39
C CYS A 349 0.40 7.87 4.49
N THR A 350 -0.69 8.43 3.98
CA THR A 350 -0.66 9.75 3.33
C THR A 350 -0.60 10.82 4.43
N GLY A 351 0.47 11.53 4.56
CA GLY A 351 0.63 12.55 5.61
C GLY A 351 -0.38 13.70 5.48
N ASP A 352 -0.84 14.24 6.62
CA ASP A 352 -1.78 15.38 6.68
C ASP A 352 -1.27 16.58 5.88
N ARG A 353 0.05 16.82 5.90
CA ARG A 353 0.66 17.91 5.15
C ARG A 353 0.45 17.77 3.64
N PHE A 354 0.52 16.55 3.09
CA PHE A 354 0.17 16.31 1.69
C PHE A 354 -1.30 16.62 1.44
N TYR A 355 -2.20 16.11 2.30
CA TYR A 355 -3.63 16.35 2.16
C TYR A 355 -3.95 17.85 2.12
N ASP A 356 -3.41 18.64 3.05
CA ASP A 356 -3.65 20.07 3.15
C ASP A 356 -3.20 20.83 1.90
N LEU A 357 -1.96 20.57 1.45
CA LEU A 357 -1.40 21.22 0.27
C LEU A 357 -2.09 20.79 -1.02
N ALA A 358 -2.38 19.49 -1.14
CA ALA A 358 -3.10 18.97 -2.30
C ALA A 358 -4.55 19.48 -2.34
N ARG A 359 -5.24 19.57 -1.20
CA ARG A 359 -6.58 20.13 -1.10
C ARG A 359 -6.61 21.61 -1.49
N ALA A 360 -5.62 22.37 -1.05
CA ALA A 360 -5.48 23.79 -1.42
C ALA A 360 -5.20 23.95 -2.93
N ALA A 361 -4.42 23.08 -3.53
CA ALA A 361 -3.96 23.18 -4.92
C ALA A 361 -4.92 22.59 -5.96
N LEU A 362 -5.64 21.51 -5.60
CA LEU A 362 -6.49 20.70 -6.51
C LEU A 362 -7.98 20.75 -6.12
N GLY A 363 -8.30 21.39 -5.00
CA GLY A 363 -9.70 21.63 -4.57
C GLY A 363 -10.42 20.33 -4.21
N ASP A 364 -11.71 20.29 -4.60
CA ASP A 364 -12.63 19.22 -4.21
C ASP A 364 -12.33 17.84 -4.78
N LYS A 365 -11.36 17.73 -5.69
CA LYS A 365 -10.85 16.43 -6.15
C LYS A 365 -10.20 15.62 -5.02
N VAL A 366 -9.62 16.30 -4.02
CA VAL A 366 -8.93 15.66 -2.90
C VAL A 366 -9.91 15.37 -1.78
N ILE A 367 -10.01 14.12 -1.41
CA ILE A 367 -10.97 13.61 -0.41
C ILE A 367 -10.19 12.86 0.66
N HIS A 368 -10.48 13.15 1.92
CA HIS A 368 -9.93 12.38 3.04
C HIS A 368 -10.78 11.15 3.31
N SER A 369 -10.14 9.99 3.41
CA SER A 369 -10.78 8.72 3.74
C SER A 369 -10.89 8.51 5.24
N ALA A 370 -11.68 7.52 5.64
CA ALA A 370 -11.77 7.02 7.00
C ALA A 370 -12.38 5.61 7.02
N VAL A 371 -12.15 4.89 8.10
CA VAL A 371 -12.78 3.58 8.35
C VAL A 371 -14.29 3.64 8.16
N GLY A 372 -14.85 2.67 7.44
CA GLY A 372 -16.27 2.57 7.16
C GLY A 372 -16.77 3.39 5.97
N THR A 373 -15.91 4.24 5.36
CA THR A 373 -16.29 4.98 4.15
C THR A 373 -16.35 4.04 2.94
N ARG A 374 -17.39 4.18 2.14
CA ARG A 374 -17.57 3.45 0.88
C ARG A 374 -17.64 4.46 -0.28
N PHE A 375 -16.77 4.30 -1.22
CA PHE A 375 -16.69 5.08 -2.46
C PHE A 375 -17.26 4.24 -3.59
N LEU A 376 -18.46 4.59 -4.08
CA LEU A 376 -19.10 3.93 -5.21
C LEU A 376 -18.85 4.75 -6.47
N PHE A 377 -18.11 4.19 -7.40
CA PHE A 377 -17.86 4.75 -8.74
C PHE A 377 -18.77 4.08 -9.76
N GLU A 378 -19.49 4.88 -10.52
CA GLU A 378 -20.44 4.40 -11.53
C GLU A 378 -19.98 4.82 -12.93
N GLY A 379 -20.09 3.88 -13.89
CA GLY A 379 -19.82 4.09 -15.30
C GLY A 379 -20.82 5.04 -15.98
N LYS A 380 -20.48 5.41 -17.21
CA LYS A 380 -21.38 6.17 -18.10
C LYS A 380 -22.14 5.24 -19.03
#